data_74f693b06ab8d0613a5c24b0bf09bba7
#
_entry.id   74f693b06ab8d0613a5c24b0bf09bba7
#
_cell.length_a   1.000
_cell.length_b   1.000
_cell.length_c   1.000
_cell.angle_alpha   90.00
_cell.angle_beta   90.00
_cell.angle_gamma   90.00
#
_symmetry.space_group_name_H-M   'P 1'
#
loop_
_entity.id
_entity.type
_entity.pdbx_description
1 polymer ?
#
loop_
_entity_poly.entity_id
_entity_poly.type
_entity_poly.pdbx_seq_one_letter_code
_entity_poly.pdbx_strand_id
1 'polypeptide(L)'
;EDGLLEFGRPALKRCKKCILPETMPFIKFDDDGVCNYCKNYKLRNNPKPKEELLKLVEPYRRSGNDLDCIVPFSGGRDSCYALHLIVNELKMKPVTYTYDWGMVTDLGRRNISRMCSELGVENIIVAADISKKRDNIKKNLNAWLKSPHLGMMAMLTAGDKHFFRYVEVIKKQTGINLNLWGVNPLEVTHFKTGFLGIAPDFEEKRVYSHGIMKQLKYHAKRFMAMLQSPGYFNSSLWDTLSGEYYR
;
A
#
# COMPACT_ATOMS: atom_id res chain seq x y z
N GLU A 1 14.40 -21.29 -23.23
CA GLU A 1 14.30 -20.40 -22.05
C GLU A 1 13.05 -20.67 -21.20
N ASP A 2 11.92 -21.12 -21.80
CA ASP A 2 10.67 -21.40 -21.05
C ASP A 2 10.80 -22.58 -20.07
N GLY A 3 11.61 -23.60 -20.39
CA GLY A 3 11.87 -24.75 -19.50
C GLY A 3 12.60 -24.39 -18.19
N LEU A 4 13.29 -23.24 -18.13
CA LEU A 4 13.95 -22.76 -16.92
C LEU A 4 12.97 -22.22 -15.88
N LEU A 5 11.73 -21.93 -16.27
CA LEU A 5 10.67 -21.42 -15.39
C LEU A 5 9.72 -22.52 -14.88
N GLU A 6 9.88 -23.75 -15.35
CA GLU A 6 9.13 -24.91 -14.87
C GLU A 6 9.70 -25.44 -13.56
N PHE A 7 9.44 -24.73 -12.49
CA PHE A 7 9.61 -25.30 -11.14
C PHE A 7 8.49 -26.31 -10.89
N GLY A 8 8.86 -27.54 -10.52
CA GLY A 8 7.90 -28.53 -10.04
C GLY A 8 7.04 -27.91 -8.93
N ARG A 9 5.75 -27.72 -9.20
CA ARG A 9 4.84 -27.12 -8.23
C ARG A 9 4.58 -28.15 -7.12
N PRO A 10 4.97 -27.89 -5.86
CA PRO A 10 4.67 -28.79 -4.77
C PRO A 10 3.14 -28.91 -4.61
N ALA A 11 2.65 -30.12 -4.35
CA ALA A 11 1.26 -30.34 -3.98
C ALA A 11 1.02 -29.77 -2.57
N LEU A 12 0.58 -28.52 -2.50
CA LEU A 12 0.29 -27.84 -1.25
C LEU A 12 -1.14 -28.09 -0.80
N LYS A 13 -1.33 -28.44 0.47
CA LYS A 13 -2.65 -28.43 1.09
C LYS A 13 -3.21 -26.98 1.06
N ARG A 14 -4.46 -26.85 0.61
CA ARG A 14 -5.14 -25.55 0.50
C ARG A 14 -6.46 -25.57 1.21
N CYS A 15 -6.86 -24.41 1.72
CA CYS A 15 -8.18 -24.24 2.29
C CYS A 15 -9.27 -24.46 1.23
N LYS A 16 -10.25 -25.30 1.52
CA LYS A 16 -11.38 -25.59 0.61
C LYS A 16 -12.26 -24.38 0.35
N LYS A 17 -12.25 -23.35 1.22
CA LYS A 17 -13.08 -22.14 1.10
C LYS A 17 -12.36 -20.98 0.44
N CYS A 18 -11.12 -20.64 0.85
CA CYS A 18 -10.39 -19.45 0.38
C CYS A 18 -9.11 -19.76 -0.38
N ILE A 19 -8.80 -21.06 -0.61
CA ILE A 19 -7.63 -21.55 -1.34
C ILE A 19 -6.26 -21.12 -0.77
N LEU A 20 -6.18 -20.48 0.39
CA LEU A 20 -4.90 -20.16 1.06
C LEU A 20 -4.10 -21.46 1.28
N PRO A 21 -2.81 -21.47 0.95
CA PRO A 21 -1.96 -22.65 1.10
C PRO A 21 -1.50 -22.85 2.55
N GLU A 22 -1.10 -24.07 2.88
CA GLU A 22 -0.52 -24.42 4.18
C GLU A 22 0.75 -23.65 4.54
N THR A 23 1.39 -23.01 3.56
CA THR A 23 2.54 -22.12 3.74
C THR A 23 2.17 -20.74 4.25
N MET A 24 0.86 -20.41 4.34
CA MET A 24 0.42 -19.14 4.94
C MET A 24 0.77 -19.14 6.43
N PRO A 25 1.45 -18.09 6.96
CA PRO A 25 1.81 -18.04 8.37
C PRO A 25 0.63 -18.21 9.31
N PHE A 26 0.82 -19.05 10.35
CA PHE A 26 -0.21 -19.32 11.37
C PHE A 26 -1.51 -19.94 10.84
N ILE A 27 -1.53 -20.49 9.62
CA ILE A 27 -2.70 -21.19 9.10
C ILE A 27 -2.87 -22.53 9.82
N LYS A 28 -4.11 -22.84 10.14
CA LYS A 28 -4.55 -24.14 10.69
C LYS A 28 -5.81 -24.56 9.95
N PHE A 29 -5.90 -25.82 9.59
CA PHE A 29 -7.09 -26.40 8.96
C PHE A 29 -7.85 -27.26 9.96
N ASP A 30 -9.17 -27.24 9.87
CA ASP A 30 -10.03 -28.18 10.56
C ASP A 30 -10.16 -29.51 9.79
N ASP A 31 -11.01 -30.41 10.32
CA ASP A 31 -11.29 -31.72 9.73
C ASP A 31 -11.98 -31.61 8.37
N ASP A 32 -12.75 -30.55 8.14
CA ASP A 32 -13.39 -30.24 6.87
C ASP A 32 -12.44 -29.61 5.85
N GLY A 33 -11.21 -29.29 6.23
CA GLY A 33 -10.21 -28.62 5.40
C GLY A 33 -10.42 -27.11 5.24
N VAL A 34 -11.19 -26.48 6.14
CA VAL A 34 -11.40 -25.02 6.19
C VAL A 34 -10.39 -24.38 7.14
N CYS A 35 -9.76 -23.30 6.72
CA CYS A 35 -8.73 -22.66 7.52
C CYS A 35 -9.27 -21.71 8.61
N ASN A 36 -8.45 -21.50 9.65
CA ASN A 36 -8.74 -20.56 10.73
C ASN A 36 -8.95 -19.12 10.26
N TYR A 37 -8.33 -18.70 9.15
CA TYR A 37 -8.59 -17.38 8.56
C TYR A 37 -10.04 -17.26 8.06
N CYS A 38 -10.59 -18.30 7.45
CA CYS A 38 -12.00 -18.33 7.05
C CYS A 38 -12.95 -18.38 8.23
N LYS A 39 -12.63 -19.17 9.26
CA LYS A 39 -13.47 -19.33 10.46
C LYS A 39 -13.57 -18.02 11.25
N ASN A 40 -12.46 -17.28 11.34
CA ASN A 40 -12.39 -16.03 12.08
C ASN A 40 -12.60 -14.79 11.19
N TYR A 41 -12.99 -14.99 9.92
CA TYR A 41 -13.26 -13.87 9.03
C TYR A 41 -14.51 -13.12 9.50
N LYS A 42 -14.31 -11.84 9.80
CA LYS A 42 -15.39 -10.89 10.09
C LYS A 42 -15.32 -9.76 9.05
N LEU A 43 -16.47 -9.38 8.49
CA LEU A 43 -16.52 -8.21 7.61
C LEU A 43 -16.26 -6.96 8.48
N ARG A 44 -15.06 -6.38 8.35
CA ARG A 44 -14.59 -5.29 9.21
C ARG A 44 -14.96 -3.91 8.69
N ASN A 45 -15.24 -3.81 7.41
CA ASN A 45 -15.52 -2.55 6.73
C ASN A 45 -16.94 -2.59 6.18
N ASN A 46 -17.91 -2.41 7.05
CA ASN A 46 -19.23 -2.05 6.57
C ASN A 46 -19.12 -0.65 5.95
N PRO A 47 -19.43 -0.49 4.65
CA PRO A 47 -19.42 0.81 4.03
C PRO A 47 -20.39 1.72 4.79
N LYS A 48 -19.91 2.91 5.13
CA LYS A 48 -20.78 3.94 5.69
C LYS A 48 -21.66 4.51 4.58
N PRO A 49 -22.85 5.04 4.91
CA PRO A 49 -23.69 5.73 3.95
C PRO A 49 -22.93 6.87 3.26
N LYS A 50 -23.19 7.06 1.96
CA LYS A 50 -22.56 8.11 1.15
C LYS A 50 -22.80 9.51 1.72
N GLU A 51 -23.94 9.70 2.36
CA GLU A 51 -24.35 10.94 3.01
C GLU A 51 -23.40 11.36 4.15
N GLU A 52 -22.81 10.39 4.85
CA GLU A 52 -21.79 10.69 5.87
C GLU A 52 -20.53 11.25 5.21
N LEU A 53 -20.08 10.66 4.08
CA LEU A 53 -18.93 11.17 3.35
C LEU A 53 -19.17 12.57 2.81
N LEU A 54 -20.35 12.84 2.24
CA LEU A 54 -20.74 14.17 1.77
C LEU A 54 -20.66 15.21 2.90
N LYS A 55 -21.19 14.88 4.08
CA LYS A 55 -21.09 15.76 5.26
C LYS A 55 -19.64 16.03 5.69
N LEU A 56 -18.78 15.01 5.59
CA LEU A 56 -17.35 15.16 5.97
C LEU A 56 -16.56 16.02 5.00
N VAL A 57 -16.87 16.01 3.70
CA VAL A 57 -16.13 16.79 2.70
C VAL A 57 -16.67 18.22 2.54
N GLU A 58 -17.92 18.47 2.93
CA GLU A 58 -18.59 19.76 2.76
C GLU A 58 -17.82 20.97 3.33
N PRO A 59 -17.25 20.91 4.55
CA PRO A 59 -16.49 22.02 5.12
C PRO A 59 -15.23 22.40 4.35
N TYR A 60 -14.76 21.55 3.46
CA TYR A 60 -13.54 21.73 2.67
C TYR A 60 -13.80 22.31 1.27
N ARG A 61 -15.08 22.44 0.87
CA ARG A 61 -15.41 23.03 -0.43
C ARG A 61 -14.98 24.48 -0.49
N ARG A 62 -14.36 24.84 -1.61
CA ARG A 62 -13.93 26.22 -1.88
C ARG A 62 -14.80 26.86 -2.94
N SER A 63 -14.96 28.19 -2.87
CA SER A 63 -15.73 28.96 -3.83
C SER A 63 -15.03 29.05 -5.19
N GLY A 64 -15.78 29.33 -6.23
CA GLY A 64 -15.24 29.53 -7.57
C GLY A 64 -14.53 28.29 -8.12
N ASN A 65 -13.38 28.51 -8.74
CA ASN A 65 -12.55 27.47 -9.36
C ASN A 65 -11.43 26.94 -8.45
N ASP A 66 -11.37 27.36 -7.19
CA ASP A 66 -10.33 26.93 -6.27
C ASP A 66 -10.40 25.43 -6.00
N LEU A 67 -9.24 24.78 -5.98
CA LEU A 67 -9.11 23.36 -5.71
C LEU A 67 -9.34 23.08 -4.21
N ASP A 68 -10.13 22.06 -3.89
CA ASP A 68 -10.61 21.79 -2.53
C ASP A 68 -10.04 20.53 -1.90
N CYS A 69 -9.47 19.61 -2.69
CA CYS A 69 -8.84 18.40 -2.15
C CYS A 69 -7.63 17.92 -2.96
N ILE A 70 -6.78 17.15 -2.30
CA ILE A 70 -5.64 16.44 -2.90
C ILE A 70 -6.00 14.97 -3.02
N VAL A 71 -5.77 14.37 -4.20
CA VAL A 71 -6.02 12.95 -4.44
C VAL A 71 -4.72 12.27 -4.88
N PRO A 72 -4.12 11.43 -4.02
CA PRO A 72 -3.01 10.60 -4.44
C PRO A 72 -3.45 9.64 -5.54
N PHE A 73 -2.74 9.67 -6.68
CA PHE A 73 -3.20 9.05 -7.91
C PHE A 73 -2.09 8.25 -8.58
N SER A 74 -2.28 6.95 -8.71
CA SER A 74 -1.28 6.04 -9.28
C SER A 74 -1.62 5.55 -10.70
N GLY A 75 -2.80 5.88 -11.22
CA GLY A 75 -3.31 5.31 -12.48
C GLY A 75 -3.71 3.84 -12.38
N GLY A 76 -3.70 3.28 -11.17
CA GLY A 76 -4.22 1.95 -10.88
C GLY A 76 -5.75 1.95 -10.76
N ARG A 77 -6.37 0.77 -10.86
CA ARG A 77 -7.83 0.60 -10.84
C ARG A 77 -8.52 1.33 -9.69
N ASP A 78 -8.05 1.12 -8.47
CA ASP A 78 -8.71 1.64 -7.26
C ASP A 78 -8.58 3.18 -7.19
N SER A 79 -7.41 3.72 -7.55
CA SER A 79 -7.21 5.18 -7.60
C SER A 79 -7.99 5.86 -8.72
N CYS A 80 -8.15 5.20 -9.89
CA CYS A 80 -8.98 5.71 -10.97
C CYS A 80 -10.46 5.76 -10.56
N TYR A 81 -10.95 4.70 -9.92
CA TYR A 81 -12.32 4.66 -9.42
C TYR A 81 -12.57 5.71 -8.34
N ALA A 82 -11.63 5.85 -7.39
CA ALA A 82 -11.72 6.88 -6.36
C ALA A 82 -11.76 8.31 -6.96
N LEU A 83 -10.89 8.61 -7.93
CA LEU A 83 -10.91 9.90 -8.61
C LEU A 83 -12.24 10.16 -9.32
N HIS A 84 -12.79 9.16 -10.01
CA HIS A 84 -14.11 9.24 -10.63
C HIS A 84 -15.21 9.58 -9.60
N LEU A 85 -15.25 8.89 -8.46
CA LEU A 85 -16.20 9.17 -7.38
C LEU A 85 -16.06 10.60 -6.84
N ILE A 86 -14.83 11.04 -6.61
CA ILE A 86 -14.52 12.36 -6.04
C ILE A 86 -15.02 13.47 -6.96
N VAL A 87 -14.76 13.36 -8.26
CA VAL A 87 -15.18 14.37 -9.23
C VAL A 87 -16.67 14.27 -9.56
N ASN A 88 -17.14 13.07 -9.92
CA ASN A 88 -18.49 12.91 -10.50
C ASN A 88 -19.58 12.75 -9.46
N GLU A 89 -19.30 12.14 -8.31
CA GLU A 89 -20.32 11.92 -7.29
C GLU A 89 -20.22 12.88 -6.11
N LEU A 90 -19.01 13.12 -5.59
CA LEU A 90 -18.82 14.07 -4.51
C LEU A 90 -18.77 15.52 -5.01
N LYS A 91 -18.62 15.74 -6.34
CA LYS A 91 -18.51 17.07 -6.96
C LYS A 91 -17.43 17.94 -6.33
N MET A 92 -16.32 17.30 -5.95
CA MET A 92 -15.14 17.97 -5.46
C MET A 92 -14.22 18.40 -6.61
N LYS A 93 -13.38 19.38 -6.37
CA LYS A 93 -12.40 19.93 -7.35
C LYS A 93 -11.00 19.51 -6.91
N PRO A 94 -10.54 18.30 -7.26
CA PRO A 94 -9.25 17.79 -6.82
C PRO A 94 -8.09 18.34 -7.63
N VAL A 95 -6.93 18.43 -6.99
CA VAL A 95 -5.64 18.25 -7.66
C VAL A 95 -5.15 16.83 -7.40
N THR A 96 -4.75 16.13 -8.44
CA THR A 96 -4.14 14.81 -8.26
C THR A 96 -2.63 14.93 -8.06
N TYR A 97 -2.06 13.93 -7.41
CA TYR A 97 -0.64 13.86 -7.16
C TYR A 97 -0.13 12.43 -7.38
N THR A 98 0.94 12.30 -8.15
CA THR A 98 1.59 11.03 -8.48
C THR A 98 3.03 11.03 -7.99
N TYR A 99 3.41 10.04 -7.20
CA TYR A 99 4.80 9.82 -6.81
C TYR A 99 5.47 8.85 -7.80
N ASP A 100 6.35 9.39 -8.65
CA ASP A 100 7.13 8.59 -9.57
C ASP A 100 8.43 8.11 -8.89
N TRP A 101 8.42 6.87 -8.47
CA TRP A 101 9.57 6.21 -7.83
C TRP A 101 10.45 5.42 -8.82
N GLY A 102 10.22 5.61 -10.13
CA GLY A 102 11.02 5.02 -11.21
C GLY A 102 10.59 3.62 -11.66
N MET A 103 9.48 3.09 -11.12
CA MET A 103 8.93 1.77 -11.47
C MET A 103 7.47 1.86 -11.92
N VAL A 104 6.98 3.06 -12.25
CA VAL A 104 5.65 3.26 -12.81
C VAL A 104 5.64 2.70 -14.23
N THR A 105 4.69 1.81 -14.53
CA THR A 105 4.54 1.21 -15.85
C THR A 105 4.02 2.21 -16.89
N ASP A 106 4.29 1.97 -18.18
CA ASP A 106 3.74 2.81 -19.26
C ASP A 106 2.22 2.81 -19.27
N LEU A 107 1.59 1.69 -18.91
CA LEU A 107 0.14 1.60 -18.75
C LEU A 107 -0.34 2.53 -17.63
N GLY A 108 0.34 2.53 -16.48
CA GLY A 108 0.03 3.42 -15.37
C GLY A 108 0.12 4.89 -15.79
N ARG A 109 1.20 5.28 -16.48
CA ARG A 109 1.39 6.65 -16.99
C ARG A 109 0.29 7.06 -17.98
N ARG A 110 -0.08 6.18 -18.91
CA ARG A 110 -1.18 6.42 -19.84
C ARG A 110 -2.53 6.58 -19.12
N ASN A 111 -2.80 5.76 -18.12
CA ASN A 111 -4.02 5.88 -17.34
C ASN A 111 -4.08 7.19 -16.55
N ILE A 112 -2.96 7.65 -15.98
CA ILE A 112 -2.88 8.95 -15.29
C ILE A 112 -3.26 10.06 -16.26
N SER A 113 -2.58 10.15 -17.40
CA SER A 113 -2.83 11.18 -18.40
C SER A 113 -4.28 11.16 -18.90
N ARG A 114 -4.77 9.97 -19.27
CA ARG A 114 -6.11 9.80 -19.81
C ARG A 114 -7.19 10.21 -18.81
N MET A 115 -7.12 9.71 -17.59
CA MET A 115 -8.14 9.99 -16.56
C MET A 115 -8.15 11.47 -16.17
N CYS A 116 -6.97 12.07 -16.00
CA CYS A 116 -6.87 13.50 -15.68
C CYS A 116 -7.43 14.36 -16.82
N SER A 117 -7.13 14.02 -18.07
CA SER A 117 -7.67 14.71 -19.24
C SER A 117 -9.20 14.58 -19.35
N GLU A 118 -9.73 13.36 -19.21
CA GLU A 118 -11.18 13.10 -19.29
C GLU A 118 -11.98 13.78 -18.17
N LEU A 119 -11.39 13.92 -17.00
CA LEU A 119 -12.06 14.54 -15.84
C LEU A 119 -11.72 16.04 -15.67
N GLY A 120 -10.85 16.59 -16.51
CA GLY A 120 -10.41 17.99 -16.42
C GLY A 120 -9.64 18.29 -15.13
N VAL A 121 -8.82 17.35 -14.66
CA VAL A 121 -8.11 17.43 -13.37
C VAL A 121 -6.61 17.59 -13.60
N GLU A 122 -5.99 18.52 -12.88
CA GLU A 122 -4.53 18.69 -12.89
C GLU A 122 -3.82 17.59 -12.13
N ASN A 123 -2.61 17.20 -12.57
CA ASN A 123 -1.77 16.21 -11.91
C ASN A 123 -0.37 16.75 -11.61
N ILE A 124 0.01 16.71 -10.35
CA ILE A 124 1.36 17.04 -9.88
C ILE A 124 2.19 15.76 -9.84
N ILE A 125 3.27 15.69 -10.61
CA ILE A 125 4.20 14.55 -10.59
C ILE A 125 5.40 14.90 -9.73
N VAL A 126 5.63 14.12 -8.70
CA VAL A 126 6.82 14.20 -7.84
C VAL A 126 7.72 13.03 -8.16
N ALA A 127 8.83 13.27 -8.84
CA ALA A 127 9.79 12.24 -9.15
C ALA A 127 10.81 12.07 -8.00
N ALA A 128 11.09 10.81 -7.64
CA ALA A 128 12.23 10.50 -6.81
C ALA A 128 13.54 10.71 -7.61
N ASP A 129 14.68 10.74 -6.91
CA ASP A 129 15.98 10.48 -7.53
C ASP A 129 16.00 9.03 -8.04
N ILE A 130 15.69 8.86 -9.32
CA ILE A 130 15.48 7.54 -9.93
C ILE A 130 16.75 6.71 -9.90
N SER A 131 17.92 7.34 -10.13
CA SER A 131 19.21 6.63 -10.07
C SER A 131 19.48 6.06 -8.68
N LYS A 132 19.36 6.89 -7.67
CA LYS A 132 19.53 6.50 -6.27
C LYS A 132 18.49 5.44 -5.84
N LYS A 133 17.24 5.59 -6.29
CA LYS A 133 16.17 4.63 -6.00
C LYS A 133 16.47 3.25 -6.59
N ARG A 134 16.90 3.19 -7.84
CA ARG A 134 17.29 1.93 -8.51
C ARG A 134 18.49 1.27 -7.84
N ASP A 135 19.50 2.06 -7.44
CA ASP A 135 20.66 1.55 -6.71
C ASP A 135 20.23 0.95 -5.34
N ASN A 136 19.36 1.61 -4.62
CA ASN A 136 18.82 1.10 -3.36
C ASN A 136 18.01 -0.18 -3.54
N ILE A 137 17.18 -0.28 -4.59
CA ILE A 137 16.44 -1.50 -4.92
C ILE A 137 17.43 -2.65 -5.18
N LYS A 138 18.49 -2.40 -5.97
CA LYS A 138 19.54 -3.38 -6.24
C LYS A 138 20.24 -3.84 -4.95
N LYS A 139 20.59 -2.92 -4.06
CA LYS A 139 21.20 -3.24 -2.74
C LYS A 139 20.27 -4.08 -1.88
N ASN A 140 18.98 -3.72 -1.80
CA ASN A 140 17.98 -4.45 -1.03
C ASN A 140 17.73 -5.86 -1.62
N LEU A 141 17.68 -5.98 -2.94
CA LEU A 141 17.54 -7.27 -3.62
C LEU A 141 18.75 -8.18 -3.35
N ASN A 142 19.96 -7.64 -3.47
CA ASN A 142 21.18 -8.40 -3.17
C ASN A 142 21.25 -8.81 -1.68
N ALA A 143 20.78 -7.96 -0.76
CA ALA A 143 20.67 -8.31 0.65
C ALA A 143 19.64 -9.45 0.87
N TRP A 144 18.52 -9.39 0.18
CA TRP A 144 17.50 -10.41 0.26
C TRP A 144 17.96 -11.75 -0.31
N LEU A 145 18.67 -11.75 -1.43
CA LEU A 145 19.22 -12.97 -2.04
C LEU A 145 20.22 -13.71 -1.16
N LYS A 146 20.92 -13.01 -0.25
CA LYS A 146 21.83 -13.64 0.73
C LYS A 146 21.09 -14.39 1.84
N SER A 147 19.91 -13.91 2.22
CA SER A 147 19.05 -14.52 3.24
C SER A 147 17.58 -14.27 2.89
N PRO A 148 17.02 -15.05 1.93
CA PRO A 148 15.66 -14.84 1.45
C PRO A 148 14.64 -15.02 2.57
N HIS A 149 13.83 -13.98 2.79
CA HIS A 149 12.81 -14.00 3.84
C HIS A 149 11.57 -13.20 3.40
N LEU A 150 10.41 -13.84 3.36
CA LEU A 150 9.18 -13.22 2.85
C LEU A 150 8.68 -12.04 3.70
N GLY A 151 9.02 -12.01 4.98
CA GLY A 151 8.75 -10.86 5.85
C GLY A 151 9.52 -9.60 5.47
N MET A 152 10.59 -9.72 4.68
CA MET A 152 11.42 -8.60 4.23
C MET A 152 11.02 -8.05 2.85
N MET A 153 9.97 -8.58 2.22
CA MET A 153 9.50 -8.13 0.90
C MET A 153 9.21 -6.61 0.84
N ALA A 154 8.78 -6.01 1.95
CA ALA A 154 8.55 -4.57 2.01
C ALA A 154 9.82 -3.72 1.83
N MET A 155 11.01 -4.30 2.07
CA MET A 155 12.29 -3.61 1.88
C MET A 155 12.72 -3.57 0.40
N LEU A 156 12.21 -4.50 -0.43
CA LEU A 156 12.59 -4.59 -1.84
C LEU A 156 12.13 -3.38 -2.66
N THR A 157 11.07 -2.70 -2.21
CA THR A 157 10.56 -1.49 -2.86
C THR A 157 11.33 -0.21 -2.50
N ALA A 158 12.35 -0.33 -1.64
CA ALA A 158 13.23 0.77 -1.23
C ALA A 158 12.46 2.04 -0.80
N GLY A 159 11.43 1.87 0.03
CA GLY A 159 10.64 2.98 0.56
C GLY A 159 9.63 3.57 -0.43
N ASP A 160 8.92 2.72 -1.17
CA ASP A 160 7.82 3.13 -2.06
C ASP A 160 6.77 3.99 -1.34
N LYS A 161 6.50 3.70 -0.06
CA LYS A 161 5.53 4.45 0.77
C LYS A 161 5.95 5.88 1.12
N HIS A 162 7.11 6.31 0.67
CA HIS A 162 7.55 7.70 0.82
C HIS A 162 6.55 8.72 0.23
N PHE A 163 5.67 8.28 -0.64
CA PHE A 163 4.58 9.10 -1.17
C PHE A 163 3.66 9.70 -0.08
N PHE A 164 3.50 9.07 1.08
CA PHE A 164 2.73 9.66 2.18
C PHE A 164 3.33 10.98 2.68
N ARG A 165 4.66 11.10 2.71
CA ARG A 165 5.33 12.34 3.08
C ARG A 165 5.06 13.46 2.07
N TYR A 166 5.03 13.14 0.77
CA TYR A 166 4.85 14.17 -0.25
C TYR A 166 3.46 14.78 -0.27
N VAL A 167 2.45 14.10 0.22
CA VAL A 167 1.13 14.71 0.44
C VAL A 167 1.24 15.91 1.36
N GLU A 168 2.01 15.82 2.46
CA GLU A 168 2.20 16.94 3.39
C GLU A 168 2.98 18.10 2.74
N VAL A 169 3.90 17.80 1.82
CA VAL A 169 4.59 18.85 1.05
C VAL A 169 3.60 19.58 0.15
N ILE A 170 2.76 18.85 -0.57
CA ILE A 170 1.74 19.42 -1.46
C ILE A 170 0.70 20.23 -0.67
N LYS A 171 0.24 19.73 0.47
CA LYS A 171 -0.64 20.49 1.38
C LYS A 171 -0.05 21.85 1.74
N LYS A 172 1.23 21.87 2.10
CA LYS A 172 1.93 23.13 2.45
C LYS A 172 2.07 24.07 1.26
N GLN A 173 2.31 23.55 0.06
CA GLN A 173 2.48 24.35 -1.15
C GLN A 173 1.15 24.91 -1.69
N THR A 174 0.07 24.13 -1.60
CA THR A 174 -1.23 24.48 -2.16
C THR A 174 -2.20 25.09 -1.16
N GLY A 175 -1.93 24.96 0.13
CA GLY A 175 -2.88 25.35 1.20
C GLY A 175 -4.14 24.48 1.25
N ILE A 176 -4.15 23.33 0.53
CA ILE A 176 -5.28 22.40 0.54
C ILE A 176 -5.11 21.43 1.71
N ASN A 177 -6.10 21.35 2.59
CA ASN A 177 -6.01 20.55 3.82
C ASN A 177 -6.69 19.19 3.74
N LEU A 178 -7.56 18.96 2.76
CA LEU A 178 -8.26 17.69 2.59
C LEU A 178 -7.48 16.75 1.68
N ASN A 179 -7.20 15.53 2.15
CA ASN A 179 -6.67 14.42 1.33
C ASN A 179 -7.74 13.36 1.19
N LEU A 180 -8.02 12.90 -0.02
CA LEU A 180 -8.92 11.80 -0.29
C LEU A 180 -8.16 10.62 -0.91
N TRP A 181 -8.21 9.47 -0.26
CA TRP A 181 -7.44 8.29 -0.62
C TRP A 181 -8.35 7.18 -1.15
N GLY A 182 -8.03 6.68 -2.33
CA GLY A 182 -8.65 5.46 -2.87
C GLY A 182 -7.91 4.22 -2.36
N VAL A 183 -8.20 3.78 -1.14
CA VAL A 183 -7.57 2.61 -0.53
C VAL A 183 -8.55 1.45 -0.46
N ASN A 184 -8.11 0.28 -0.91
CA ASN A 184 -8.90 -0.95 -0.82
C ASN A 184 -8.64 -1.66 0.51
N PRO A 185 -9.66 -1.78 1.40
CA PRO A 185 -9.50 -2.47 2.68
C PRO A 185 -9.10 -3.95 2.56
N LEU A 186 -9.41 -4.60 1.42
CA LEU A 186 -9.06 -6.00 1.17
C LEU A 186 -7.56 -6.22 0.91
N GLU A 187 -6.79 -5.16 0.67
CA GLU A 187 -5.34 -5.23 0.54
C GLU A 187 -4.60 -5.36 1.88
N VAL A 188 -5.30 -5.15 2.99
CA VAL A 188 -4.72 -5.34 4.33
C VAL A 188 -4.66 -6.82 4.65
N THR A 189 -3.45 -7.37 4.63
CA THR A 189 -3.20 -8.79 4.86
C THR A 189 -2.24 -9.03 6.01
N HIS A 190 -2.38 -10.21 6.66
CA HIS A 190 -1.46 -10.66 7.71
C HIS A 190 -0.20 -11.37 7.15
N PHE A 191 -0.03 -11.39 5.84
CA PHE A 191 1.02 -12.12 5.16
C PHE A 191 2.42 -11.66 5.59
N LYS A 192 2.75 -10.39 5.38
CA LYS A 192 4.09 -9.84 5.66
C LYS A 192 4.46 -9.91 7.13
N THR A 193 3.54 -9.55 8.01
CA THR A 193 3.73 -9.59 9.46
C THR A 193 3.82 -11.01 9.98
N GLY A 194 3.03 -11.92 9.41
CA GLY A 194 3.03 -13.33 9.74
C GLY A 194 4.39 -13.99 9.50
N PHE A 195 5.04 -13.72 8.36
CA PHE A 195 6.38 -14.22 8.08
C PHE A 195 7.46 -13.67 9.03
N LEU A 196 7.23 -12.52 9.66
CA LEU A 196 8.07 -12.04 10.76
C LEU A 196 7.66 -12.63 12.13
N GLY A 197 6.80 -13.65 12.14
CA GLY A 197 6.37 -14.35 13.35
C GLY A 197 5.46 -13.51 14.24
N ILE A 198 4.63 -12.64 13.64
CA ILE A 198 3.58 -11.88 14.33
C ILE A 198 2.25 -12.55 14.00
N ALA A 199 1.62 -13.14 15.00
CA ALA A 199 0.34 -13.83 14.83
C ALA A 199 -0.77 -12.85 14.41
N PRO A 200 -1.71 -13.29 13.56
CA PRO A 200 -2.89 -12.50 13.22
C PRO A 200 -3.75 -12.25 14.44
N ASP A 201 -4.35 -11.08 14.52
CA ASP A 201 -5.35 -10.76 15.51
C ASP A 201 -6.71 -10.68 14.81
N PHE A 202 -7.51 -11.72 15.00
CA PHE A 202 -8.81 -11.81 14.36
C PHE A 202 -9.87 -10.91 15.02
N GLU A 203 -9.61 -10.40 16.20
CA GLU A 203 -10.50 -9.47 16.92
C GLU A 203 -10.13 -7.99 16.67
N GLU A 204 -9.04 -7.73 15.95
CA GLU A 204 -8.59 -6.35 15.67
C GLU A 204 -9.65 -5.59 14.87
N LYS A 205 -10.15 -4.51 15.43
CA LYS A 205 -11.16 -3.64 14.79
C LYS A 205 -10.54 -2.63 13.81
N ARG A 206 -9.24 -2.40 13.90
CA ARG A 206 -8.54 -1.41 13.09
C ARG A 206 -8.10 -2.03 11.76
N VAL A 207 -8.52 -1.41 10.67
CA VAL A 207 -8.23 -1.89 9.32
C VAL A 207 -6.83 -1.53 8.86
N TYR A 208 -6.34 -0.34 9.22
CA TYR A 208 -5.11 0.22 8.66
C TYR A 208 -3.98 0.40 9.67
N SER A 209 -4.22 0.28 10.96
CA SER A 209 -3.18 0.45 11.98
C SER A 209 -3.18 -0.69 12.98
N HIS A 210 -2.06 -1.37 13.12
CA HIS A 210 -1.81 -2.24 14.24
C HIS A 210 -1.60 -1.39 15.52
N GLY A 211 -1.95 -1.92 16.69
CA GLY A 211 -1.62 -1.26 17.96
C GLY A 211 -0.11 -1.02 18.09
N ILE A 212 0.29 -0.01 18.87
CA ILE A 212 1.69 0.42 19.04
C ILE A 212 2.62 -0.76 19.38
N MET A 213 2.20 -1.67 20.26
CA MET A 213 3.02 -2.83 20.65
C MET A 213 3.29 -3.80 19.48
N LYS A 214 2.31 -4.01 18.59
CA LYS A 214 2.51 -4.83 17.38
C LYS A 214 3.43 -4.15 16.38
N GLN A 215 3.33 -2.83 16.23
CA GLN A 215 4.23 -2.05 15.39
C GLN A 215 5.66 -2.13 15.91
N LEU A 216 5.89 -1.92 17.20
CA LEU A 216 7.20 -2.05 17.82
C LEU A 216 7.78 -3.46 17.62
N LYS A 217 6.98 -4.50 17.85
CA LYS A 217 7.39 -5.89 17.61
C LYS A 217 7.73 -6.15 16.14
N TYR A 218 6.95 -5.59 15.22
CA TYR A 218 7.20 -5.69 13.78
C TYR A 218 8.53 -5.02 13.40
N HIS A 219 8.77 -3.79 13.87
CA HIS A 219 10.01 -3.07 13.59
C HIS A 219 11.24 -3.74 14.22
N ALA A 220 11.12 -4.24 15.46
CA ALA A 220 12.20 -4.96 16.11
C ALA A 220 12.58 -6.24 15.34
N LYS A 221 11.60 -7.05 14.95
CA LYS A 221 11.84 -8.28 14.18
C LYS A 221 12.40 -7.98 12.78
N ARG A 222 11.92 -6.93 12.12
CA ARG A 222 12.45 -6.47 10.84
C ARG A 222 13.91 -6.02 11.01
N PHE A 223 14.20 -5.26 12.05
CA PHE A 223 15.59 -4.84 12.35
C PHE A 223 16.52 -6.03 12.59
N MET A 224 16.10 -7.02 13.37
CA MET A 224 16.89 -8.24 13.59
C MET A 224 17.15 -9.01 12.27
N ALA A 225 16.17 -9.08 11.39
CA ALA A 225 16.36 -9.68 10.06
C ALA A 225 17.34 -8.86 9.20
N MET A 226 17.34 -7.53 9.32
CA MET A 226 18.30 -6.66 8.62
C MET A 226 19.74 -6.86 9.09
N LEU A 227 19.98 -7.18 10.37
CA LEU A 227 21.31 -7.48 10.90
C LEU A 227 21.92 -8.71 10.23
N GLN A 228 21.11 -9.68 9.80
CA GLN A 228 21.58 -10.85 9.07
C GLN A 228 22.02 -10.52 7.62
N SER A 229 21.54 -9.42 7.07
CA SER A 229 21.85 -8.96 5.71
C SER A 229 22.10 -7.44 5.72
N PRO A 230 23.32 -6.99 6.10
CA PRO A 230 23.62 -5.55 6.30
C PRO A 230 23.41 -4.67 5.06
N GLY A 231 23.27 -5.24 3.86
CA GLY A 231 22.96 -4.48 2.63
C GLY A 231 21.64 -3.71 2.68
N TYR A 232 20.74 -4.05 3.62
CA TYR A 232 19.53 -3.25 3.86
C TYR A 232 19.79 -1.90 4.53
N PHE A 233 20.95 -1.72 5.20
CA PHE A 233 21.33 -0.45 5.79
C PHE A 233 21.86 0.50 4.71
N ASN A 234 20.96 1.09 3.97
CA ASN A 234 21.23 2.06 2.93
C ASN A 234 20.23 3.22 3.03
N SER A 235 20.35 4.21 2.14
CA SER A 235 19.54 5.44 2.22
C SER A 235 18.03 5.21 2.07
N SER A 236 17.60 4.06 1.52
CA SER A 236 16.16 3.72 1.41
C SER A 236 15.51 3.44 2.77
N LEU A 237 16.31 3.16 3.79
CA LEU A 237 15.79 2.98 5.16
C LEU A 237 15.12 4.26 5.65
N TRP A 238 15.72 5.43 5.36
CA TRP A 238 15.11 6.73 5.69
C TRP A 238 13.79 6.96 4.95
N ASP A 239 13.74 6.63 3.67
CA ASP A 239 12.50 6.73 2.88
C ASP A 239 11.39 5.81 3.43
N THR A 240 11.78 4.61 3.86
CA THR A 240 10.86 3.64 4.47
C THR A 240 10.31 4.16 5.79
N LEU A 241 11.19 4.62 6.70
CA LEU A 241 10.79 5.12 8.01
C LEU A 241 9.92 6.39 7.90
N SER A 242 10.28 7.33 7.02
CA SER A 242 9.49 8.53 6.80
C SER A 242 8.12 8.20 6.20
N GLY A 243 8.04 7.29 5.23
CA GLY A 243 6.77 6.85 4.65
C GLY A 243 5.86 6.17 5.69
N GLU A 244 6.43 5.43 6.63
CA GLU A 244 5.66 4.81 7.72
C GLU A 244 5.22 5.82 8.79
N TYR A 245 6.02 6.86 9.06
CA TYR A 245 5.68 7.92 10.00
C TYR A 245 4.50 8.77 9.53
N TYR A 246 4.43 9.09 8.22
CA TYR A 246 3.36 9.93 7.66
C TYR A 246 2.09 9.15 7.24
N ARG A 247 2.08 7.82 7.36
CA ARG A 247 0.93 6.96 7.04
C ARG A 247 -0.13 7.00 8.14
#